data_8a0bea2525a8cc08259343dadce99b96
#
_entry.id   8a0bea2525a8cc08259343dadce99b96
#
_cell.length_a   1.000
_cell.length_b   1.000
_cell.length_c   1.000
_cell.angle_alpha   90.00
_cell.angle_beta   90.00
_cell.angle_gamma   90.00
#
_symmetry.space_group_name_H-M   'P 1'
#
loop_
_entity.id
_entity.type
_entity.pdbx_description
1 polymer ?
#
loop_
_entity_poly.entity_id
_entity_poly.type
_entity_poly.pdbx_seq_one_letter_code
_entity_poly.pdbx_strand_id
1 'polypeptide(L)'
;MNVFLQQNELNYPFSEYLTSYLRGISYFKESYQLLKLNKKYSILKNYKVLFLGGGLSLEKEIGFVKRNQDNFLIVCVAATLKILEKYEIIADIIITSDSSTIIKEQFNVDKKYYINSLIFASNKTDNSVIDLLLKENIFLFNDSLEIFDETGVNTGVNVGNIGYSILLKLGIETIYLLGFDASVNPETGRSHSSNNNKKEFKEFNLNNDEKINSEIHLIKVKGNFEDFVYTTSHFKGMIESFEQIRSIFTVKAFNLSNGAYLPGVKALSSKQVEILTVYNKNIERLKIIKSLQKISKKSLEVIDENFLNTEKE
;
A
#
# COMPACT_ATOMS: atom_id res chain seq x y z
N MET A 1 -22.75 7.71 11.81
CA MET A 1 -22.04 6.45 11.57
C MET A 1 -21.48 6.50 10.17
N ASN A 2 -20.17 6.41 10.04
CA ASN A 2 -19.44 6.80 8.83
C ASN A 2 -19.76 5.82 7.69
N VAL A 3 -20.03 6.32 6.48
CA VAL A 3 -20.22 5.52 5.25
C VAL A 3 -19.05 4.53 5.03
N PHE A 4 -17.88 4.83 5.55
CA PHE A 4 -16.70 3.96 5.62
C PHE A 4 -16.92 2.63 6.35
N LEU A 5 -17.63 2.63 7.47
CA LEU A 5 -17.92 1.40 8.22
C LEU A 5 -18.88 0.51 7.44
N GLN A 6 -19.88 1.08 6.76
CA GLN A 6 -20.84 0.31 5.97
C GLN A 6 -20.24 -0.37 4.75
N GLN A 7 -19.26 0.25 4.06
CA GLN A 7 -18.60 -0.38 2.91
C GLN A 7 -17.63 -1.49 3.31
N ASN A 8 -16.94 -1.35 4.44
CA ASN A 8 -16.08 -2.40 4.97
C ASN A 8 -16.89 -3.58 5.52
N GLU A 9 -18.02 -3.33 6.17
CA GLU A 9 -18.93 -4.39 6.67
C GLU A 9 -19.53 -5.23 5.54
N LEU A 10 -19.83 -4.64 4.38
CA LEU A 10 -20.38 -5.36 3.22
C LEU A 10 -19.34 -6.23 2.50
N ASN A 11 -18.07 -5.86 2.53
CA ASN A 11 -17.00 -6.57 1.84
C ASN A 11 -16.14 -7.46 2.74
N TYR A 12 -16.33 -7.38 4.06
CA TYR A 12 -15.50 -8.07 5.03
C TYR A 12 -16.37 -8.58 6.18
N PRO A 13 -16.74 -9.87 6.20
CA PRO A 13 -17.55 -10.45 7.27
C PRO A 13 -16.90 -10.24 8.64
N PHE A 14 -17.69 -9.92 9.66
CA PHE A 14 -17.20 -9.71 11.02
C PHE A 14 -16.37 -10.88 11.55
N SER A 15 -16.73 -12.11 11.18
CA SER A 15 -15.96 -13.31 11.51
C SER A 15 -14.53 -13.29 10.97
N GLU A 16 -14.32 -12.80 9.75
CA GLU A 16 -12.99 -12.66 9.16
C GLU A 16 -12.20 -11.55 9.85
N TYR A 17 -12.87 -10.45 10.21
CA TYR A 17 -12.26 -9.39 10.99
C TYR A 17 -11.77 -9.89 12.35
N LEU A 18 -12.62 -10.59 13.08
CA LEU A 18 -12.27 -11.18 14.39
C LEU A 18 -11.11 -12.19 14.25
N THR A 19 -11.19 -13.08 13.25
CA THR A 19 -10.12 -14.05 12.99
C THR A 19 -8.79 -13.36 12.70
N SER A 20 -8.80 -12.31 11.89
CA SER A 20 -7.59 -11.56 11.58
C SER A 20 -7.03 -10.79 12.77
N TYR A 21 -7.90 -10.30 13.65
CA TYR A 21 -7.50 -9.64 14.89
C TYR A 21 -6.82 -10.64 15.85
N LEU A 22 -7.42 -11.80 16.06
CA LEU A 22 -6.85 -12.88 16.89
C LEU A 22 -5.50 -13.37 16.34
N ARG A 23 -5.36 -13.45 15.02
CA ARG A 23 -4.09 -13.73 14.34
C ARG A 23 -3.04 -12.67 14.67
N GLY A 24 -3.42 -11.40 14.62
CA GLY A 24 -2.55 -10.29 14.99
C GLY A 24 -1.98 -10.43 16.40
N ILE A 25 -2.81 -10.84 17.36
CA ILE A 25 -2.37 -11.13 18.73
C ILE A 25 -1.33 -12.27 18.75
N SER A 26 -1.50 -13.31 17.93
CA SER A 26 -0.53 -14.41 17.86
C SER A 26 0.85 -13.93 17.37
N TYR A 27 0.91 -13.07 16.38
CA TYR A 27 2.17 -12.51 15.89
C TYR A 27 2.92 -11.71 16.96
N PHE A 28 2.18 -10.98 17.79
CA PHE A 28 2.82 -10.23 18.89
C PHE A 28 3.51 -11.14 19.90
N LYS A 29 3.04 -12.39 20.06
CA LYS A 29 3.69 -13.40 20.90
C LYS A 29 4.94 -14.01 20.27
N GLU A 30 5.20 -13.75 19.00
CA GLU A 30 6.33 -14.31 18.27
C GLU A 30 7.54 -13.39 18.16
N SER A 31 7.57 -12.27 18.88
CA SER A 31 8.72 -11.34 18.89
C SER A 31 9.07 -10.72 17.53
N TYR A 32 8.06 -10.24 16.79
CA TYR A 32 8.27 -9.40 15.62
C TYR A 32 8.65 -7.96 16.01
N GLN A 33 9.34 -7.26 15.09
CA GLN A 33 9.58 -5.82 15.22
C GLN A 33 8.27 -5.04 14.99
N LEU A 34 7.98 -4.07 15.85
CA LEU A 34 6.86 -3.16 15.68
C LEU A 34 7.29 -1.94 14.86
N LEU A 35 6.54 -1.61 13.82
CA LEU A 35 6.79 -0.43 13.00
C LEU A 35 6.33 0.83 13.73
N LYS A 36 7.26 1.61 14.25
CA LYS A 36 6.96 2.89 14.89
C LYS A 36 6.72 3.99 13.84
N LEU A 37 5.53 4.55 13.88
CA LEU A 37 4.98 5.47 12.89
C LEU A 37 4.83 6.88 13.46
N ASN A 38 5.93 7.61 13.54
CA ASN A 38 5.91 9.01 13.94
C ASN A 38 6.93 9.82 13.15
N LYS A 39 6.47 10.92 12.55
CA LYS A 39 7.29 11.82 11.73
C LYS A 39 8.53 12.36 12.47
N LYS A 40 8.48 12.46 13.81
CA LYS A 40 9.63 12.89 14.63
C LYS A 40 10.89 12.05 14.40
N TYR A 41 10.73 10.77 14.02
CA TYR A 41 11.87 9.88 13.78
C TYR A 41 12.57 10.12 12.45
N SER A 42 11.90 10.76 11.48
CA SER A 42 12.47 11.20 10.19
C SER A 42 13.22 10.10 9.43
N ILE A 43 12.74 8.85 9.52
CA ILE A 43 13.43 7.66 8.98
C ILE A 43 13.64 7.78 7.46
N LEU A 44 12.64 8.29 6.74
CA LEU A 44 12.67 8.40 5.27
C LEU A 44 12.87 9.83 4.77
N LYS A 45 13.23 10.77 5.64
CA LYS A 45 13.30 12.21 5.32
C LYS A 45 14.12 12.53 4.06
N ASN A 46 15.28 11.87 3.92
CA ASN A 46 16.25 12.16 2.87
C ASN A 46 16.05 11.33 1.59
N TYR A 47 15.00 10.51 1.54
CA TYR A 47 14.74 9.65 0.38
C TYR A 47 13.70 10.25 -0.55
N LYS A 48 13.97 10.16 -1.87
CA LYS A 48 12.93 10.29 -2.89
C LYS A 48 12.27 8.93 -3.06
N VAL A 49 11.00 8.82 -2.70
CA VAL A 49 10.26 7.56 -2.81
C VAL A 49 9.49 7.52 -4.12
N LEU A 50 9.57 6.41 -4.83
CA LEU A 50 8.64 6.03 -5.89
C LEU A 50 7.75 4.91 -5.34
N PHE A 51 6.49 5.25 -5.07
CA PHE A 51 5.52 4.31 -4.50
C PHE A 51 4.61 3.76 -5.61
N LEU A 52 4.65 2.43 -5.76
CA LEU A 52 4.01 1.69 -6.83
C LEU A 52 2.71 1.05 -6.35
N GLY A 53 1.59 1.47 -6.94
CA GLY A 53 0.27 0.84 -6.80
C GLY A 53 -0.06 -0.06 -7.98
N GLY A 54 -1.17 -0.81 -7.89
CA GLY A 54 -1.56 -1.81 -8.88
C GLY A 54 -2.35 -1.30 -10.10
N GLY A 55 -2.51 0.01 -10.27
CA GLY A 55 -3.31 0.60 -11.35
C GLY A 55 -2.70 0.48 -12.74
N LEU A 56 -3.49 0.77 -13.76
CA LEU A 56 -3.13 0.61 -15.18
C LEU A 56 -1.91 1.41 -15.61
N SER A 57 -1.68 2.58 -15.01
CA SER A 57 -0.55 3.45 -15.33
C SER A 57 0.79 2.84 -14.98
N LEU A 58 0.85 1.91 -14.00
CA LEU A 58 2.09 1.21 -13.68
C LEU A 58 2.60 0.42 -14.89
N GLU A 59 1.74 -0.32 -15.57
CA GLU A 59 2.13 -1.11 -16.74
C GLU A 59 2.61 -0.24 -17.90
N LYS A 60 1.94 0.91 -18.11
CA LYS A 60 2.30 1.86 -19.17
C LYS A 60 3.66 2.53 -18.94
N GLU A 61 3.96 2.84 -17.68
CA GLU A 61 5.16 3.58 -17.27
C GLU A 61 6.25 2.69 -16.65
N ILE A 62 6.11 1.36 -16.73
CA ILE A 62 7.06 0.43 -16.10
C ILE A 62 8.49 0.60 -16.63
N GLY A 63 8.64 1.01 -17.88
CA GLY A 63 9.94 1.34 -18.46
C GLY A 63 10.64 2.53 -17.75
N PHE A 64 9.87 3.51 -17.27
CA PHE A 64 10.40 4.58 -16.43
C PHE A 64 10.92 4.02 -15.09
N VAL A 65 10.16 3.15 -14.45
CA VAL A 65 10.57 2.51 -13.18
C VAL A 65 11.86 1.73 -13.37
N LYS A 66 11.93 0.87 -14.41
CA LYS A 66 13.11 0.04 -14.69
C LYS A 66 14.38 0.86 -14.90
N ARG A 67 14.31 1.94 -15.71
CA ARG A 67 15.48 2.79 -15.98
C ARG A 67 15.95 3.58 -14.77
N ASN A 68 15.05 3.85 -13.82
CA ASN A 68 15.32 4.76 -12.70
C ASN A 68 15.25 4.06 -11.33
N GLN A 69 15.26 2.72 -11.28
CA GLN A 69 15.12 2.01 -10.01
C GLN A 69 16.19 2.37 -8.98
N ASP A 70 17.39 2.72 -9.41
CA ASP A 70 18.49 3.12 -8.52
C ASP A 70 18.45 4.61 -8.09
N ASN A 71 17.49 5.37 -8.65
CA ASN A 71 17.34 6.79 -8.36
C ASN A 71 16.27 7.08 -7.30
N PHE A 72 15.50 6.05 -6.90
CA PHE A 72 14.42 6.13 -5.92
C PHE A 72 14.53 5.03 -4.88
N LEU A 73 14.02 5.28 -3.70
CA LEU A 73 13.59 4.21 -2.82
C LEU A 73 12.28 3.66 -3.39
N ILE A 74 12.32 2.45 -3.95
CA ILE A 74 11.16 1.79 -4.54
C ILE A 74 10.34 1.17 -3.44
N VAL A 75 9.14 1.68 -3.24
CA VAL A 75 8.13 1.10 -2.34
C VAL A 75 6.99 0.56 -3.19
N CYS A 76 6.45 -0.58 -2.85
CA CYS A 76 5.32 -1.15 -3.58
C CYS A 76 4.29 -1.81 -2.66
N VAL A 77 3.05 -1.96 -3.16
CA VAL A 77 2.08 -2.87 -2.56
C VAL A 77 2.33 -4.28 -3.08
N ALA A 78 2.10 -5.30 -2.27
CA ALA A 78 2.37 -6.70 -2.63
C ALA A 78 1.71 -7.12 -3.97
N ALA A 79 0.53 -6.58 -4.28
CA ALA A 79 -0.18 -6.85 -5.53
C ALA A 79 0.62 -6.49 -6.82
N THR A 80 1.70 -5.71 -6.72
CA THR A 80 2.53 -5.33 -7.87
C THR A 80 3.70 -6.29 -8.11
N LEU A 81 3.98 -7.24 -7.22
CA LEU A 81 5.16 -8.09 -7.30
C LEU A 81 5.27 -8.84 -8.63
N LYS A 82 4.17 -9.35 -9.19
CA LYS A 82 4.19 -10.06 -10.48
C LYS A 82 4.62 -9.18 -11.65
N ILE A 83 4.18 -7.92 -11.68
CA ILE A 83 4.62 -7.01 -12.73
C ILE A 83 6.08 -6.61 -12.52
N LEU A 84 6.52 -6.42 -11.28
CA LEU A 84 7.92 -6.11 -10.97
C LEU A 84 8.84 -7.27 -11.37
N GLU A 85 8.46 -8.53 -11.08
CA GLU A 85 9.18 -9.72 -11.54
C GLU A 85 9.33 -9.75 -13.06
N LYS A 86 8.21 -9.57 -13.80
CA LYS A 86 8.21 -9.57 -15.27
C LYS A 86 9.22 -8.58 -15.86
N TYR A 87 9.44 -7.45 -15.19
CA TYR A 87 10.37 -6.41 -15.64
C TYR A 87 11.68 -6.36 -14.86
N GLU A 88 11.95 -7.39 -14.02
CA GLU A 88 13.18 -7.51 -13.24
C GLU A 88 13.46 -6.28 -12.37
N ILE A 89 12.46 -5.80 -11.66
CA ILE A 89 12.54 -4.68 -10.71
C ILE A 89 12.43 -5.23 -9.30
N ILE A 90 13.31 -4.81 -8.39
CA ILE A 90 13.28 -5.19 -6.98
C ILE A 90 12.81 -4.00 -6.16
N ALA A 91 11.76 -4.20 -5.37
CA ALA A 91 11.31 -3.20 -4.41
C ALA A 91 12.21 -3.18 -3.16
N ASP A 92 12.48 -1.99 -2.62
CA ASP A 92 13.19 -1.83 -1.36
C ASP A 92 12.30 -2.11 -0.16
N ILE A 93 11.02 -1.70 -0.27
CA ILE A 93 9.99 -1.88 0.77
C ILE A 93 8.73 -2.43 0.11
N ILE A 94 8.15 -3.47 0.69
CA ILE A 94 6.86 -4.03 0.29
C ILE A 94 5.86 -3.81 1.41
N ILE A 95 4.68 -3.31 1.08
CA ILE A 95 3.59 -3.07 2.04
C ILE A 95 2.47 -4.06 1.77
N THR A 96 1.99 -4.71 2.83
CA THR A 96 0.91 -5.70 2.77
C THR A 96 -0.01 -5.56 3.97
N SER A 97 -1.33 -5.70 3.77
CA SER A 97 -2.33 -5.58 4.84
C SER A 97 -3.54 -6.49 4.66
N ASP A 98 -3.50 -7.40 3.71
CA ASP A 98 -4.64 -8.27 3.42
C ASP A 98 -4.64 -9.48 4.36
N SER A 99 -5.79 -9.78 4.94
CA SER A 99 -6.01 -10.89 5.86
C SER A 99 -6.45 -12.18 5.18
N SER A 100 -6.79 -12.10 3.89
CA SER A 100 -7.25 -13.24 3.10
C SER A 100 -6.08 -14.11 2.65
N THR A 101 -6.26 -15.45 2.63
CA THR A 101 -5.28 -16.40 2.08
C THR A 101 -4.95 -16.15 0.60
N ILE A 102 -5.82 -15.46 -0.14
CA ILE A 102 -5.59 -15.05 -1.54
C ILE A 102 -4.33 -14.20 -1.68
N ILE A 103 -3.93 -13.49 -0.63
CA ILE A 103 -2.72 -12.66 -0.66
C ILE A 103 -1.45 -13.47 -0.96
N LYS A 104 -1.41 -14.75 -0.64
CA LYS A 104 -0.29 -15.65 -0.99
C LYS A 104 -0.01 -15.65 -2.48
N GLU A 105 -1.05 -15.52 -3.31
CA GLU A 105 -0.89 -15.45 -4.76
C GLU A 105 -0.13 -14.21 -5.23
N GLN A 106 -0.11 -13.14 -4.43
CA GLN A 106 0.67 -11.94 -4.74
C GLN A 106 2.18 -12.19 -4.55
N PHE A 107 2.55 -13.14 -3.69
CA PHE A 107 3.93 -13.58 -3.44
C PHE A 107 4.32 -14.82 -4.26
N ASN A 108 3.46 -15.29 -5.18
CA ASN A 108 3.80 -16.36 -6.12
C ASN A 108 4.68 -15.82 -7.26
N VAL A 109 5.88 -15.40 -6.89
CA VAL A 109 6.97 -14.88 -7.72
C VAL A 109 8.30 -15.46 -7.22
N ASP A 110 9.37 -15.36 -8.01
CA ASP A 110 10.71 -15.79 -7.56
C ASP A 110 11.10 -15.02 -6.28
N LYS A 111 11.54 -15.77 -5.27
CA LYS A 111 11.91 -15.22 -3.94
C LYS A 111 12.90 -14.07 -4.00
N LYS A 112 13.79 -14.02 -5.00
CA LYS A 112 14.77 -12.93 -5.17
C LYS A 112 14.13 -11.55 -5.26
N TYR A 113 12.85 -11.46 -5.67
CA TYR A 113 12.13 -10.18 -5.80
C TYR A 113 11.56 -9.64 -4.50
N TYR A 114 11.53 -10.44 -3.42
CA TYR A 114 11.00 -9.97 -2.12
C TYR A 114 11.84 -10.38 -0.91
N ILE A 115 12.65 -11.43 -0.98
CA ILE A 115 13.30 -12.01 0.21
C ILE A 115 14.22 -11.01 0.94
N ASN A 116 14.82 -10.10 0.20
CA ASN A 116 15.71 -9.07 0.74
C ASN A 116 15.01 -7.72 0.95
N SER A 117 13.74 -7.57 0.58
CA SER A 117 12.98 -6.33 0.79
C SER A 117 12.61 -6.17 2.26
N LEU A 118 12.47 -4.92 2.70
CA LEU A 118 11.77 -4.61 3.95
C LEU A 118 10.28 -4.86 3.76
N ILE A 119 9.66 -5.49 4.75
CA ILE A 119 8.24 -5.81 4.72
C ILE A 119 7.53 -5.03 5.81
N PHE A 120 6.66 -4.13 5.42
CA PHE A 120 5.72 -3.49 6.34
C PHE A 120 4.40 -4.25 6.23
N ALA A 121 4.15 -5.11 7.22
CA ALA A 121 2.98 -5.98 7.25
C ALA A 121 1.98 -5.52 8.31
N SER A 122 0.71 -5.51 7.95
CA SER A 122 -0.35 -5.37 8.95
C SER A 122 -0.35 -6.58 9.89
N ASN A 123 -0.67 -6.34 11.14
CA ASN A 123 -0.94 -7.40 12.10
C ASN A 123 -2.07 -8.35 11.67
N LYS A 124 -2.88 -7.98 10.66
CA LYS A 124 -3.93 -8.84 10.06
C LYS A 124 -3.43 -9.70 8.91
N THR A 125 -2.22 -9.51 8.42
CA THR A 125 -1.69 -10.25 7.25
C THR A 125 -1.76 -11.74 7.48
N ASP A 126 -2.17 -12.51 6.45
CA ASP A 126 -2.31 -13.96 6.55
C ASP A 126 -0.98 -14.69 6.81
N ASN A 127 -1.01 -15.72 7.66
CA ASN A 127 0.18 -16.52 8.02
C ASN A 127 0.89 -17.08 6.80
N SER A 128 0.13 -17.52 5.78
CA SER A 128 0.70 -18.08 4.56
C SER A 128 1.64 -17.14 3.81
N VAL A 129 1.59 -15.84 4.11
CA VAL A 129 2.53 -14.83 3.60
C VAL A 129 3.67 -14.61 4.59
N ILE A 130 3.34 -14.40 5.87
CA ILE A 130 4.35 -14.16 6.91
C ILE A 130 5.39 -15.30 6.95
N ASP A 131 4.96 -16.54 6.78
CA ASP A 131 5.81 -17.74 6.78
C ASP A 131 6.75 -17.83 5.55
N LEU A 132 6.50 -17.06 4.49
CA LEU A 132 7.38 -16.98 3.31
C LEU A 132 8.56 -16.02 3.49
N LEU A 133 8.48 -15.13 4.46
CA LEU A 133 9.34 -13.95 4.60
C LEU A 133 10.41 -14.15 5.67
N LEU A 134 11.51 -13.42 5.57
CA LEU A 134 12.52 -13.38 6.62
C LEU A 134 12.03 -12.50 7.77
N LYS A 135 11.95 -13.08 8.96
CA LYS A 135 11.41 -12.44 10.17
C LYS A 135 12.11 -11.13 10.51
N GLU A 136 13.42 -11.05 10.30
CA GLU A 136 14.24 -9.87 10.54
C GLU A 136 13.93 -8.69 9.62
N ASN A 137 13.28 -8.95 8.48
CA ASN A 137 12.85 -7.93 7.52
C ASN A 137 11.40 -7.47 7.76
N ILE A 138 10.65 -8.12 8.66
CA ILE A 138 9.24 -7.82 8.92
C ILE A 138 9.12 -6.80 10.04
N PHE A 139 8.37 -5.73 9.76
CA PHE A 139 7.94 -4.73 10.71
C PHE A 139 6.42 -4.68 10.72
N LEU A 140 5.81 -5.02 11.86
CA LEU A 140 4.36 -5.07 12.01
C LEU A 140 3.78 -3.71 12.36
N PHE A 141 2.72 -3.31 11.69
CA PHE A 141 1.91 -2.15 12.04
C PHE A 141 0.47 -2.56 12.37
N ASN A 142 -0.22 -1.72 13.12
CA ASN A 142 -1.64 -1.91 13.41
C ASN A 142 -2.49 -1.22 12.34
N ASP A 143 -3.33 -2.01 11.68
CA ASP A 143 -4.32 -1.54 10.75
C ASP A 143 -5.68 -1.46 11.45
N SER A 144 -6.32 -0.31 11.37
CA SER A 144 -7.63 0.03 11.92
C SER A 144 -7.68 0.28 13.43
N LEU A 145 -7.08 -0.53 14.28
CA LEU A 145 -7.01 -0.35 15.72
C LEU A 145 -5.56 -0.24 16.18
N GLU A 146 -5.21 0.83 16.86
CA GLU A 146 -3.88 0.99 17.44
C GLU A 146 -3.78 0.23 18.76
N ILE A 147 -3.08 -0.90 18.75
CA ILE A 147 -2.86 -1.75 19.93
C ILE A 147 -1.64 -1.26 20.70
N PHE A 148 -0.61 -0.80 20.01
CA PHE A 148 0.61 -0.25 20.59
C PHE A 148 0.82 1.18 20.14
N ASP A 149 1.31 2.02 21.04
CA ASP A 149 1.59 3.42 20.75
C ASP A 149 2.45 3.61 19.50
N GLU A 150 2.03 4.54 18.64
CA GLU A 150 2.72 4.92 17.41
C GLU A 150 2.83 3.79 16.37
N THR A 151 1.98 2.76 16.41
CA THR A 151 1.98 1.67 15.42
C THR A 151 0.75 1.68 14.51
N GLY A 152 -0.25 2.52 14.81
CA GLY A 152 -1.55 2.53 14.14
C GLY A 152 -1.59 3.32 12.83
N VAL A 153 -2.37 2.81 11.88
CA VAL A 153 -2.74 3.48 10.63
C VAL A 153 -4.25 3.44 10.44
N ASN A 154 -4.91 4.59 10.59
CA ASN A 154 -6.38 4.70 10.59
C ASN A 154 -6.94 5.44 9.37
N THR A 155 -6.13 5.67 8.33
CA THR A 155 -6.46 6.59 7.23
C THR A 155 -6.58 5.92 5.88
N GLY A 156 -6.79 4.60 5.81
CA GLY A 156 -6.77 3.91 4.53
C GLY A 156 -7.96 3.01 4.25
N VAL A 157 -8.54 3.12 3.04
CA VAL A 157 -9.56 2.18 2.53
C VAL A 157 -8.94 1.00 1.78
N ASN A 158 -7.65 1.10 1.44
CA ASN A 158 -6.91 0.04 0.78
C ASN A 158 -5.41 0.14 1.12
N VAL A 159 -4.65 -0.90 0.76
CA VAL A 159 -3.21 -0.96 1.06
C VAL A 159 -2.41 0.19 0.46
N GLY A 160 -2.86 0.80 -0.63
CA GLY A 160 -2.22 1.98 -1.23
C GLY A 160 -2.34 3.22 -0.33
N ASN A 161 -3.54 3.51 0.18
CA ASN A 161 -3.76 4.61 1.13
C ASN A 161 -3.04 4.37 2.46
N ILE A 162 -3.10 3.14 2.97
CA ILE A 162 -2.38 2.71 4.17
C ILE A 162 -0.88 2.97 4.00
N GLY A 163 -0.31 2.48 2.90
CA GLY A 163 1.10 2.66 2.58
C GLY A 163 1.51 4.13 2.43
N TYR A 164 0.68 4.94 1.77
CA TYR A 164 0.92 6.37 1.67
C TYR A 164 1.00 7.02 3.07
N SER A 165 0.04 6.72 3.96
CA SER A 165 0.05 7.22 5.34
C SER A 165 1.27 6.75 6.14
N ILE A 166 1.67 5.47 5.99
CA ILE A 166 2.88 4.92 6.62
C ILE A 166 4.12 5.73 6.21
N LEU A 167 4.29 5.96 4.91
CA LEU A 167 5.44 6.69 4.37
C LEU A 167 5.50 8.13 4.89
N LEU A 168 4.35 8.81 5.00
CA LEU A 168 4.28 10.15 5.59
C LEU A 168 4.62 10.15 7.08
N LYS A 169 4.12 9.18 7.83
CA LYS A 169 4.46 8.99 9.25
C LYS A 169 5.93 8.63 9.48
N LEU A 170 6.60 8.03 8.50
CA LEU A 170 8.05 7.80 8.52
C LEU A 170 8.87 9.02 8.08
N GLY A 171 8.21 10.16 7.83
CA GLY A 171 8.86 11.46 7.66
C GLY A 171 9.32 11.76 6.24
N ILE A 172 8.75 11.11 5.23
CA ILE A 172 9.10 11.42 3.83
C ILE A 172 8.73 12.87 3.47
N GLU A 173 9.62 13.54 2.71
CA GLU A 173 9.42 14.90 2.22
C GLU A 173 9.04 14.97 0.73
N THR A 174 9.43 13.96 -0.06
CA THR A 174 9.11 13.89 -1.50
C THR A 174 8.69 12.49 -1.91
N ILE A 175 7.49 12.37 -2.48
CA ILE A 175 6.93 11.09 -2.94
C ILE A 175 6.34 11.20 -4.33
N TYR A 176 6.63 10.22 -5.16
CA TYR A 176 6.04 10.02 -6.47
C TYR A 176 5.15 8.79 -6.42
N LEU A 177 3.90 8.92 -6.84
CA LEU A 177 2.92 7.84 -6.91
C LEU A 177 2.77 7.37 -8.35
N LEU A 178 2.83 6.08 -8.60
CA LEU A 178 2.58 5.48 -9.90
C LEU A 178 1.73 4.22 -9.76
N GLY A 179 0.71 4.06 -10.58
CA GLY A 179 -0.30 3.02 -10.43
C GLY A 179 -1.35 3.34 -9.35
N PHE A 180 -1.51 4.62 -9.01
CA PHE A 180 -2.55 5.16 -8.13
C PHE A 180 -3.67 5.77 -8.97
N ASP A 181 -4.16 5.03 -9.94
CA ASP A 181 -5.12 5.50 -10.94
C ASP A 181 -6.49 5.82 -10.33
N ALA A 182 -6.95 5.02 -9.37
CA ALA A 182 -8.29 5.14 -8.78
C ALA A 182 -9.39 5.31 -9.84
N SER A 183 -9.23 4.66 -10.99
CA SER A 183 -10.11 4.76 -12.14
C SER A 183 -10.28 3.42 -12.85
N VAL A 184 -11.31 3.35 -13.67
CA VAL A 184 -11.64 2.19 -14.50
C VAL A 184 -11.55 2.60 -15.96
N ASN A 185 -10.93 1.77 -16.80
CA ASN A 185 -10.97 1.94 -18.22
C ASN A 185 -12.41 1.69 -18.72
N PRO A 186 -13.09 2.68 -19.35
CA PRO A 186 -14.49 2.56 -19.69
C PRO A 186 -14.77 1.57 -20.85
N GLU A 187 -13.75 1.22 -21.62
CA GLU A 187 -13.91 0.30 -22.77
C GLU A 187 -13.75 -1.16 -22.32
N THR A 188 -12.83 -1.42 -21.38
CA THR A 188 -12.47 -2.78 -20.97
C THR A 188 -12.93 -3.15 -19.57
N GLY A 189 -13.42 -2.19 -18.78
CA GLY A 189 -13.76 -2.39 -17.36
C GLY A 189 -12.56 -2.62 -16.44
N ARG A 190 -11.34 -2.61 -16.96
CA ARG A 190 -10.13 -2.89 -16.19
C ARG A 190 -9.77 -1.72 -15.30
N SER A 191 -9.37 -2.03 -14.08
CA SER A 191 -8.88 -1.06 -13.11
C SER A 191 -7.44 -1.32 -12.63
N HIS A 192 -6.90 -2.50 -12.98
CA HIS A 192 -5.58 -2.95 -12.56
C HIS A 192 -4.73 -3.40 -13.74
N SER A 193 -3.43 -3.41 -13.56
CA SER A 193 -2.48 -3.92 -14.55
C SER A 193 -2.75 -5.41 -14.84
N SER A 194 -2.41 -5.88 -16.05
CA SER A 194 -2.73 -7.22 -16.54
C SER A 194 -2.15 -8.39 -15.73
N ASN A 195 -1.13 -8.12 -14.92
CA ASN A 195 -0.48 -9.12 -14.07
C ASN A 195 -0.92 -9.04 -12.59
N ASN A 196 -2.00 -8.31 -12.29
CA ASN A 196 -2.57 -8.28 -10.96
C ASN A 196 -3.48 -9.51 -10.77
N ASN A 197 -3.35 -10.21 -9.63
CA ASN A 197 -4.14 -11.40 -9.30
C ASN A 197 -5.62 -11.15 -8.98
N LYS A 198 -6.06 -9.89 -8.96
CA LYS A 198 -7.50 -9.62 -8.82
C LYS A 198 -8.21 -10.16 -10.05
N LYS A 199 -9.26 -10.98 -9.84
CA LYS A 199 -10.17 -11.41 -10.90
C LYS A 199 -10.58 -10.15 -11.65
N GLU A 200 -10.21 -10.07 -12.91
CA GLU A 200 -10.66 -9.00 -13.79
C GLU A 200 -12.20 -8.99 -13.74
N PHE A 201 -12.78 -7.82 -13.58
CA PHE A 201 -14.18 -7.67 -13.97
C PHE A 201 -14.25 -8.15 -15.40
N LYS A 202 -15.24 -9.02 -15.72
CA LYS A 202 -15.44 -9.46 -17.08
C LYS A 202 -15.39 -8.23 -17.98
N GLU A 203 -14.62 -8.32 -19.07
CA GLU A 203 -14.61 -7.26 -20.08
C GLU A 203 -16.05 -6.87 -20.38
N PHE A 204 -16.42 -5.65 -20.08
CA PHE A 204 -17.75 -5.14 -20.40
C PHE A 204 -17.59 -3.88 -21.27
N ASN A 205 -18.43 -3.82 -22.28
CA ASN A 205 -18.53 -2.65 -23.12
C ASN A 205 -19.68 -1.78 -22.57
N LEU A 206 -19.35 -0.62 -22.02
CA LEU A 206 -20.33 0.32 -21.46
C LEU A 206 -21.45 0.70 -22.43
N ASN A 207 -21.23 0.52 -23.74
CA ASN A 207 -22.22 0.84 -24.78
C ASN A 207 -23.20 -0.30 -25.06
N ASN A 208 -22.93 -1.55 -24.63
CA ASN A 208 -23.71 -2.72 -25.05
C ASN A 208 -24.34 -3.52 -23.92
N ASP A 209 -23.99 -3.27 -22.64
CA ASP A 209 -24.48 -4.08 -21.52
C ASP A 209 -25.25 -3.23 -20.48
N GLU A 210 -26.53 -2.95 -20.75
CA GLU A 210 -27.40 -2.25 -19.81
C GLU A 210 -27.54 -2.99 -18.46
N LYS A 211 -27.40 -4.31 -18.44
CA LYS A 211 -27.52 -5.13 -17.23
C LYS A 211 -26.30 -5.01 -16.31
N ILE A 212 -25.09 -4.83 -16.87
CA ILE A 212 -23.86 -4.62 -16.11
C ILE A 212 -23.81 -3.18 -15.60
N ASN A 213 -24.33 -2.22 -16.36
CA ASN A 213 -24.45 -0.83 -15.94
C ASN A 213 -25.39 -0.64 -14.72
N SER A 214 -26.33 -1.55 -14.48
CA SER A 214 -27.20 -1.49 -13.29
C SER A 214 -26.51 -2.02 -12.00
N GLU A 215 -25.47 -2.85 -12.12
CA GLU A 215 -24.76 -3.45 -10.99
C GLU A 215 -23.46 -2.69 -10.64
N ILE A 216 -22.83 -2.00 -11.60
CA ILE A 216 -21.60 -1.22 -11.39
C ILE A 216 -21.86 0.25 -11.71
N HIS A 217 -22.13 1.02 -10.66
CA HIS A 217 -22.29 2.46 -10.80
C HIS A 217 -20.92 3.12 -11.04
N LEU A 218 -20.64 3.48 -12.29
CA LEU A 218 -19.49 4.30 -12.64
C LEU A 218 -19.79 5.77 -12.34
N ILE A 219 -18.83 6.41 -11.68
CA ILE A 219 -18.92 7.81 -11.26
C ILE A 219 -17.88 8.60 -12.06
N LYS A 220 -18.27 9.72 -12.66
CA LYS A 220 -17.32 10.66 -13.24
C LYS A 220 -16.65 11.47 -12.14
N VAL A 221 -15.32 11.50 -12.15
CA VAL A 221 -14.49 12.30 -11.23
C VAL A 221 -13.43 13.06 -12.03
N LYS A 222 -12.89 14.12 -11.45
CA LYS A 222 -11.78 14.88 -12.04
C LYS A 222 -10.60 13.95 -12.35
N GLY A 223 -10.05 14.03 -13.55
CA GLY A 223 -8.85 13.32 -13.96
C GLY A 223 -7.56 14.01 -13.49
N ASN A 224 -6.46 13.28 -13.48
CA ASN A 224 -5.13 13.80 -13.17
C ASN A 224 -4.54 14.59 -14.35
N PHE A 225 -4.70 14.06 -15.57
CA PHE A 225 -4.27 14.70 -16.82
C PHE A 225 -5.44 14.95 -17.78
N GLU A 226 -6.54 14.23 -17.62
CA GLU A 226 -7.77 14.37 -18.39
C GLU A 226 -8.77 15.22 -17.62
N ASP A 227 -9.77 15.80 -18.30
CA ASP A 227 -10.84 16.56 -17.66
C ASP A 227 -11.60 15.72 -16.64
N PHE A 228 -11.91 14.48 -17.02
CA PHE A 228 -12.56 13.50 -16.15
C PHE A 228 -12.14 12.06 -16.49
N VAL A 229 -12.29 11.19 -15.50
CA VAL A 229 -12.17 9.73 -15.64
C VAL A 229 -13.36 9.06 -14.96
N TYR A 230 -13.55 7.77 -15.25
CA TYR A 230 -14.56 6.96 -14.58
C TYR A 230 -13.95 6.22 -13.38
N THR A 231 -14.70 6.17 -12.30
CA THR A 231 -14.32 5.49 -11.07
C THR A 231 -15.48 4.70 -10.47
N THR A 232 -15.21 3.85 -9.49
CA THR A 232 -16.22 3.14 -8.70
C THR A 232 -16.40 3.81 -7.33
N SER A 233 -17.46 3.43 -6.60
CA SER A 233 -17.67 3.90 -5.22
C SER A 233 -16.48 3.57 -4.31
N HIS A 234 -15.89 2.39 -4.47
CA HIS A 234 -14.69 1.97 -3.71
C HIS A 234 -13.48 2.88 -4.00
N PHE A 235 -13.18 3.15 -5.26
CA PHE A 235 -12.08 4.07 -5.62
C PHE A 235 -12.39 5.52 -5.27
N LYS A 236 -13.66 5.93 -5.25
CA LYS A 236 -14.05 7.25 -4.75
C LYS A 236 -13.67 7.40 -3.27
N GLY A 237 -13.91 6.37 -2.44
CA GLY A 237 -13.42 6.35 -1.06
C GLY A 237 -11.90 6.45 -0.95
N MET A 238 -11.16 5.80 -1.87
CA MET A 238 -9.71 5.96 -1.96
C MET A 238 -9.32 7.43 -2.23
N ILE A 239 -9.97 8.10 -3.20
CA ILE A 239 -9.70 9.50 -3.52
C ILE A 239 -9.98 10.40 -2.31
N GLU A 240 -11.10 10.19 -1.63
CA GLU A 240 -11.50 10.95 -0.43
C GLU A 240 -10.51 10.79 0.73
N SER A 241 -9.88 9.61 0.85
CA SER A 241 -8.82 9.38 1.85
C SER A 241 -7.62 10.29 1.65
N PHE A 242 -7.25 10.64 0.42
CA PHE A 242 -6.16 11.58 0.17
C PHE A 242 -6.47 12.98 0.71
N GLU A 243 -7.73 13.43 0.68
CA GLU A 243 -8.14 14.70 1.29
C GLU A 243 -7.95 14.66 2.81
N GLN A 244 -8.33 13.57 3.46
CA GLN A 244 -8.13 13.39 4.90
C GLN A 244 -6.63 13.38 5.26
N ILE A 245 -5.81 12.63 4.52
CA ILE A 245 -4.37 12.55 4.75
C ILE A 245 -3.70 13.90 4.55
N ARG A 246 -4.10 14.65 3.50
CA ARG A 246 -3.58 15.99 3.21
C ARG A 246 -3.83 16.98 4.37
N SER A 247 -4.95 16.86 5.07
CA SER A 247 -5.26 17.73 6.20
C SER A 247 -4.29 17.57 7.38
N ILE A 248 -3.62 16.42 7.47
CA ILE A 248 -2.72 16.04 8.57
C ILE A 248 -1.24 16.26 8.20
N PHE A 249 -0.87 16.03 6.93
CA PHE A 249 0.53 16.01 6.51
C PHE A 249 0.81 17.01 5.37
N THR A 250 1.93 17.72 5.47
CA THR A 250 2.50 18.52 4.39
C THR A 250 3.66 17.75 3.77
N VAL A 251 3.56 17.45 2.47
CA VAL A 251 4.55 16.68 1.71
C VAL A 251 4.56 17.15 0.25
N LYS A 252 5.70 17.03 -0.43
CA LYS A 252 5.79 17.20 -1.89
C LYS A 252 5.37 15.89 -2.55
N ALA A 253 4.09 15.76 -2.88
CA ALA A 253 3.53 14.55 -3.49
C ALA A 253 3.19 14.80 -4.97
N PHE A 254 3.58 13.86 -5.83
CA PHE A 254 3.37 13.89 -7.27
C PHE A 254 2.67 12.61 -7.73
N ASN A 255 1.61 12.73 -8.55
CA ASN A 255 0.95 11.59 -9.17
C ASN A 255 1.38 11.48 -10.64
N LEU A 256 2.06 10.37 -10.96
CA LEU A 256 2.50 10.05 -12.32
C LEU A 256 1.46 9.24 -13.09
N SER A 257 0.36 8.85 -12.44
CA SER A 257 -0.69 8.00 -13.02
C SER A 257 -1.67 8.82 -13.87
N ASN A 258 -2.12 8.25 -14.98
CA ASN A 258 -3.20 8.83 -15.80
C ASN A 258 -4.58 8.32 -15.35
N GLY A 259 -4.94 8.60 -14.12
CA GLY A 259 -6.22 8.22 -13.52
C GLY A 259 -6.93 9.41 -12.89
N ALA A 260 -7.59 9.20 -11.76
CA ALA A 260 -8.27 10.23 -11.03
C ALA A 260 -7.29 11.26 -10.41
N TYR A 261 -7.73 12.49 -10.31
CA TYR A 261 -7.06 13.51 -9.50
C TYR A 261 -7.10 13.09 -8.02
N LEU A 262 -5.94 13.10 -7.37
CA LEU A 262 -5.82 12.81 -5.94
C LEU A 262 -5.60 14.12 -5.17
N PRO A 263 -6.47 14.47 -4.21
CA PRO A 263 -6.35 15.71 -3.45
C PRO A 263 -4.99 15.86 -2.75
N GLY A 264 -4.36 17.01 -2.92
CA GLY A 264 -3.05 17.31 -2.33
C GLY A 264 -1.84 16.67 -3.03
N VAL A 265 -2.06 15.93 -4.12
CA VAL A 265 -1.02 15.32 -4.94
C VAL A 265 -0.99 15.99 -6.31
N LYS A 266 0.16 16.55 -6.69
CA LYS A 266 0.32 17.31 -7.94
C LYS A 266 0.50 16.35 -9.12
N ALA A 267 -0.24 16.58 -10.21
CA ALA A 267 0.01 15.87 -11.46
C ALA A 267 1.41 16.18 -12.00
N LEU A 268 2.15 15.15 -12.40
CA LEU A 268 3.48 15.28 -12.99
C LEU A 268 3.70 14.14 -13.99
N SER A 269 4.12 14.46 -15.22
CA SER A 269 4.53 13.43 -16.17
C SER A 269 5.85 12.78 -15.75
N SER A 270 6.00 11.48 -15.97
CA SER A 270 7.26 10.75 -15.72
C SER A 270 8.47 11.39 -16.42
N LYS A 271 8.26 12.02 -17.60
CA LYS A 271 9.26 12.74 -18.37
C LYS A 271 9.77 14.02 -17.68
N GLN A 272 9.01 14.58 -16.75
CA GLN A 272 9.33 15.81 -16.02
C GLN A 272 9.97 15.54 -14.65
N VAL A 273 10.12 14.29 -14.29
CA VAL A 273 10.73 13.90 -13.01
C VAL A 273 12.24 14.15 -13.07
N GLU A 274 12.74 14.99 -12.16
CA GLU A 274 14.17 15.27 -12.04
C GLU A 274 14.91 14.12 -11.35
N ILE A 275 15.85 13.53 -12.07
CA ILE A 275 16.67 12.41 -11.61
C ILE A 275 18.04 12.96 -11.20
N LEU A 276 18.26 13.18 -9.92
CA LEU A 276 19.47 13.77 -9.37
C LEU A 276 20.26 12.86 -8.43
N THR A 277 19.67 11.76 -7.99
CA THR A 277 20.24 10.92 -6.93
C THR A 277 20.42 9.49 -7.45
N VAL A 278 21.51 8.85 -7.05
CA VAL A 278 21.73 7.41 -7.25
C VAL A 278 21.95 6.78 -5.88
N TYR A 279 21.15 5.77 -5.56
CA TYR A 279 21.22 5.05 -4.30
C TYR A 279 21.97 3.72 -4.45
N ASN A 280 22.91 3.45 -3.55
CA ASN A 280 23.37 2.08 -3.37
C ASN A 280 22.31 1.31 -2.55
N LYS A 281 21.46 0.57 -3.25
CA LYS A 281 20.28 -0.11 -2.67
C LYS A 281 20.59 -0.94 -1.43
N ASN A 282 21.68 -1.71 -1.46
CA ASN A 282 22.07 -2.56 -0.32
C ASN A 282 22.46 -1.72 0.90
N ILE A 283 23.23 -0.65 0.69
CA ILE A 283 23.66 0.23 1.79
C ILE A 283 22.46 0.97 2.37
N GLU A 284 21.59 1.52 1.50
CA GLU A 284 20.46 2.32 1.97
C GLU A 284 19.43 1.45 2.70
N ARG A 285 19.15 0.24 2.22
CA ARG A 285 18.29 -0.71 2.92
C ARG A 285 18.83 -1.02 4.33
N LEU A 286 20.13 -1.30 4.47
CA LEU A 286 20.74 -1.55 5.78
C LEU A 286 20.65 -0.35 6.70
N LYS A 287 20.78 0.88 6.19
CA LYS A 287 20.59 2.11 6.98
C LYS A 287 19.16 2.22 7.47
N ILE A 288 18.18 1.98 6.60
CA ILE A 288 16.75 2.04 6.96
C ILE A 288 16.44 0.98 8.02
N ILE A 289 16.87 -0.28 7.84
CA ILE A 289 16.69 -1.36 8.82
C ILE A 289 17.26 -0.93 10.18
N LYS A 290 18.52 -0.50 10.24
CA LYS A 290 19.16 -0.08 11.50
C LYS A 290 18.42 1.09 12.15
N SER A 291 17.94 2.04 11.36
CA SER A 291 17.17 3.18 11.87
C SER A 291 15.84 2.76 12.46
N LEU A 292 15.12 1.85 11.78
CA LEU A 292 13.88 1.28 12.25
C LEU A 292 14.09 0.46 13.53
N GLN A 293 15.07 -0.44 13.55
CA GLN A 293 15.38 -1.28 14.72
C GLN A 293 15.76 -0.45 15.96
N LYS A 294 16.35 0.74 15.77
CA LYS A 294 16.75 1.65 16.86
C LYS A 294 15.55 2.24 17.60
N ILE A 295 14.44 2.45 16.91
CA ILE A 295 13.20 3.02 17.45
C ILE A 295 12.12 1.97 17.72
N SER A 296 12.20 0.83 17.05
CA SER A 296 11.26 -0.28 17.19
C SER A 296 11.51 -1.02 18.51
N LYS A 297 10.43 -1.58 19.06
CA LYS A 297 10.51 -2.59 20.11
C LYS A 297 10.04 -3.91 19.53
N LYS A 298 10.57 -5.01 20.04
CA LYS A 298 9.99 -6.30 19.75
C LYS A 298 8.65 -6.42 20.46
N SER A 299 7.69 -7.06 19.81
CA SER A 299 6.34 -7.18 20.38
C SER A 299 6.31 -7.80 21.77
N LEU A 300 7.13 -8.82 22.03
CA LEU A 300 7.26 -9.44 23.36
C LEU A 300 7.81 -8.51 24.45
N GLU A 301 8.53 -7.46 24.11
CA GLU A 301 9.04 -6.48 25.07
C GLU A 301 7.95 -5.50 25.54
N VAL A 302 6.82 -5.46 24.85
CA VAL A 302 5.71 -4.54 25.08
C VAL A 302 4.50 -5.25 25.68
N ILE A 303 4.38 -6.57 25.42
CA ILE A 303 3.32 -7.41 25.98
C ILE A 303 3.73 -7.82 27.39
N ASP A 304 3.10 -7.21 28.39
CA ASP A 304 3.18 -7.70 29.77
C ASP A 304 2.06 -8.73 30.07
N GLU A 305 2.14 -9.38 31.23
CA GLU A 305 1.13 -10.34 31.66
C GLU A 305 -0.25 -9.69 31.84
N ASN A 306 -0.33 -8.39 32.13
CA ASN A 306 -1.58 -7.67 32.27
C ASN A 306 -2.29 -7.50 30.91
N PHE A 307 -1.54 -7.19 29.84
CA PHE A 307 -2.10 -7.11 28.49
C PHE A 307 -2.74 -8.45 28.06
N LEU A 308 -2.09 -9.58 28.38
CA LEU A 308 -2.61 -10.91 28.05
C LEU A 308 -3.84 -11.31 28.86
N ASN A 309 -4.05 -10.71 30.02
CA ASN A 309 -5.19 -10.98 30.90
C ASN A 309 -6.41 -10.12 30.58
N THR A 310 -6.22 -8.86 30.20
CA THR A 310 -7.31 -7.95 29.76
C THR A 310 -7.96 -8.37 28.47
N GLU A 311 -7.27 -9.12 27.61
CA GLU A 311 -7.82 -9.64 26.35
C GLU A 311 -8.60 -10.98 26.50
N LYS A 312 -8.67 -11.52 27.74
CA LYS A 312 -9.43 -12.73 28.06
C LYS A 312 -10.80 -12.44 28.67
N GLU A 313 -11.03 -11.21 29.12
CA GLU A 313 -12.32 -10.69 29.61
C GLU A 313 -13.09 -9.99 28.46
#